data_5ebcc3ea35d533040135a541a3daa9ea
#
_entry.id   5ebcc3ea35d533040135a541a3daa9ea
#
_cell.length_a   1.000
_cell.length_b   1.000
_cell.length_c   1.000
_cell.angle_alpha   90.00
_cell.angle_beta   90.00
_cell.angle_gamma   90.00
#
_symmetry.space_group_name_H-M   'P 1'
#
loop_
_entity.id
_entity.type
_entity.pdbx_description
1 polymer ?
#
loop_
_entity_poly.entity_id
_entity_poly.type
_entity_poly.pdbx_seq_one_letter_code
_entity_poly.pdbx_strand_id
1 'polypeptide(L)'
;MAIEISRKDVTSDQLLDLQSETRFLKLPVDPYLELLGVTPLASQVAIINAINNPKYRFVCAAVSRRQGKTYIANIIGQLVSLVPNSNILIMSPNYALSQISFDLQRNLIKHFDLEVAKDNAKDKVIELTNGSTIRMGSVNQVDSCVGRSYDLIIFDEAALADGRDAFNVALRPTLDKDNSKAIFISTPRGKNNWFSDFFYRGFTDEFKEWASIRATYKDNPRMSEMDIAEARKSMSEAEFRQEYEADFNTYEGQIWN
;
A
#
# COMPACT_ATOMS: atom_id res chain seq x y z
N MET A 1 -16.04 -5.91 7.16
CA MET A 1 -15.83 -6.38 8.53
C MET A 1 -14.83 -5.42 9.17
N ALA A 2 -15.30 -4.58 10.10
CA ALA A 2 -14.42 -3.67 10.83
C ALA A 2 -13.47 -4.52 11.67
N ILE A 3 -12.17 -4.32 11.51
CA ILE A 3 -11.17 -4.92 12.40
C ILE A 3 -11.29 -4.11 13.69
N GLU A 4 -11.85 -4.70 14.74
CA GLU A 4 -11.76 -4.16 16.09
C GLU A 4 -10.29 -4.21 16.52
N ILE A 5 -9.68 -3.03 16.56
CA ILE A 5 -8.32 -2.86 17.09
C ILE A 5 -8.45 -2.94 18.60
N SER A 6 -7.99 -4.05 19.19
CA SER A 6 -7.89 -4.19 20.64
C SER A 6 -6.95 -3.12 21.19
N ARG A 7 -7.43 -2.29 22.12
CA ARG A 7 -6.60 -1.32 22.84
C ARG A 7 -5.59 -2.09 23.72
N LYS A 8 -4.34 -2.16 23.29
CA LYS A 8 -3.22 -2.27 24.21
C LYS A 8 -2.79 -0.84 24.56
N ASP A 9 -2.58 -0.55 25.83
CA ASP A 9 -2.02 0.73 26.26
C ASP A 9 -0.60 0.85 25.69
N VAL A 10 -0.45 1.60 24.59
CA VAL A 10 0.84 1.88 23.99
C VAL A 10 1.44 3.05 24.73
N THR A 11 2.62 2.87 25.29
CA THR A 11 3.33 3.92 26.01
C THR A 11 4.11 4.83 25.08
N SER A 12 4.31 6.09 25.49
CA SER A 12 5.16 7.04 24.76
C SER A 12 6.58 6.48 24.54
N ASP A 13 7.11 5.72 25.47
CA ASP A 13 8.44 5.10 25.37
C ASP A 13 8.49 4.03 24.27
N GLN A 14 7.44 3.23 24.11
CA GLN A 14 7.33 2.26 23.03
C GLN A 14 7.28 2.93 21.66
N LEU A 15 6.63 4.09 21.55
CA LEU A 15 6.63 4.89 20.30
C LEU A 15 8.01 5.52 20.03
N LEU A 16 8.72 5.97 21.06
CA LEU A 16 10.08 6.50 20.94
C LEU A 16 11.07 5.42 20.50
N ASP A 17 10.92 4.20 21.01
CA ASP A 17 11.72 3.05 20.58
C ASP A 17 11.46 2.74 19.09
N LEU A 18 10.20 2.71 18.68
CA LEU A 18 9.86 2.57 17.26
C LEU A 18 10.44 3.68 16.39
N GLN A 19 10.41 4.93 16.83
CA GLN A 19 11.03 6.06 16.14
C GLN A 19 12.55 5.92 16.03
N SER A 20 13.21 5.41 17.08
CA SER A 20 14.66 5.22 17.08
C SER A 20 15.12 4.12 16.12
N GLU A 21 14.30 3.08 15.95
CA GLU A 21 14.56 1.97 15.02
C GLU A 21 14.26 2.33 13.57
N THR A 22 13.41 3.34 13.33
CA THR A 22 12.98 3.77 11.97
C THR A 22 14.08 4.58 11.25
N ARG A 23 15.33 4.49 11.64
CA ARG A 23 16.44 5.11 10.90
C ARG A 23 16.62 4.42 9.55
N PHE A 24 16.10 5.04 8.49
CA PHE A 24 16.45 4.77 7.09
C PHE A 24 16.47 3.28 6.69
N LEU A 25 15.46 2.77 6.00
CA LEU A 25 15.45 1.49 5.29
C LEU A 25 15.08 0.23 6.08
N LYS A 26 14.89 0.27 7.40
CA LYS A 26 14.38 -0.87 8.13
C LYS A 26 13.19 -0.43 8.96
N LEU A 27 12.00 -0.46 8.34
CA LEU A 27 10.76 -0.18 9.06
C LEU A 27 10.54 -1.26 10.12
N PRO A 28 10.33 -0.90 11.39
CA PRO A 28 10.08 -1.85 12.47
C PRO A 28 8.61 -2.32 12.43
N VAL A 29 8.23 -3.01 11.35
CA VAL A 29 6.83 -3.36 11.10
C VAL A 29 6.33 -4.43 12.06
N ASP A 30 7.16 -5.43 12.38
CA ASP A 30 6.76 -6.52 13.26
C ASP A 30 6.41 -6.02 14.68
N PRO A 31 7.25 -5.22 15.37
CA PRO A 31 6.88 -4.62 16.64
C PRO A 31 5.62 -3.75 16.55
N TYR A 32 5.47 -2.98 15.47
CA TYR A 32 4.29 -2.13 15.26
C TYR A 32 3.01 -2.96 15.09
N LEU A 33 3.05 -4.05 14.32
CA LEU A 33 1.92 -4.98 14.18
C LEU A 33 1.60 -5.70 15.47
N GLU A 34 2.61 -6.03 16.27
CA GLU A 34 2.43 -6.62 17.60
C GLU A 34 1.69 -5.66 18.52
N LEU A 35 2.06 -4.38 18.55
CA LEU A 35 1.36 -3.33 19.29
C LEU A 35 -0.09 -3.16 18.84
N LEU A 36 -0.37 -3.33 17.55
CA LEU A 36 -1.73 -3.34 17.00
C LEU A 36 -2.49 -4.64 17.31
N GLY A 37 -1.82 -5.68 17.85
CA GLY A 37 -2.42 -7.00 18.05
C GLY A 37 -2.75 -7.73 16.74
N VAL A 38 -2.02 -7.45 15.67
CA VAL A 38 -2.26 -8.00 14.33
C VAL A 38 -1.16 -8.97 13.94
N THR A 39 -1.54 -10.19 13.57
CA THR A 39 -0.62 -11.15 12.94
C THR A 39 -0.62 -10.90 11.43
N PRO A 40 0.53 -10.56 10.83
CA PRO A 40 0.60 -10.29 9.39
C PRO A 40 0.37 -11.56 8.56
N LEU A 41 -0.20 -11.39 7.37
CA LEU A 41 -0.27 -12.45 6.38
C LEU A 41 1.07 -12.60 5.65
N ALA A 42 1.34 -13.77 5.07
CA ALA A 42 2.56 -14.03 4.31
C ALA A 42 2.80 -12.99 3.20
N SER A 43 1.73 -12.57 2.53
CA SER A 43 1.75 -11.51 1.52
C SER A 43 2.22 -10.16 2.08
N GLN A 44 1.76 -9.81 3.27
CA GLN A 44 2.12 -8.57 3.95
C GLN A 44 3.60 -8.60 4.39
N VAL A 45 4.05 -9.71 4.94
CA VAL A 45 5.47 -9.93 5.29
C VAL A 45 6.37 -9.80 4.06
N ALA A 46 5.97 -10.36 2.92
CA ALA A 46 6.72 -10.25 1.67
C ALA A 46 6.86 -8.80 1.20
N ILE A 47 5.79 -8.00 1.29
CA ILE A 47 5.81 -6.56 0.96
C ILE A 47 6.77 -5.80 1.89
N ILE A 48 6.67 -6.04 3.20
CA ILE A 48 7.54 -5.44 4.21
C ILE A 48 9.00 -5.75 3.93
N ASN A 49 9.33 -7.01 3.69
CA ASN A 49 10.69 -7.44 3.39
C ASN A 49 11.24 -6.79 2.11
N ALA A 50 10.41 -6.63 1.09
CA ALA A 50 10.83 -5.96 -0.14
C ALA A 50 11.10 -4.47 0.09
N ILE A 51 10.27 -3.78 0.87
CA ILE A 51 10.48 -2.36 1.20
C ILE A 51 11.71 -2.18 2.08
N ASN A 52 11.94 -3.06 3.03
CA ASN A 52 13.11 -3.01 3.91
C ASN A 52 14.41 -3.38 3.19
N ASN A 53 14.34 -3.96 2.00
CA ASN A 53 15.53 -4.29 1.22
C ASN A 53 16.08 -3.03 0.54
N PRO A 54 17.34 -2.61 0.81
CA PRO A 54 17.93 -1.42 0.22
C PRO A 54 18.14 -1.53 -1.31
N LYS A 55 18.16 -2.75 -1.85
CA LYS A 55 18.27 -2.97 -3.29
C LYS A 55 17.04 -2.44 -4.05
N TYR A 56 15.86 -2.47 -3.44
CA TYR A 56 14.63 -2.15 -4.13
C TYR A 56 14.14 -0.76 -3.78
N ARG A 57 13.94 0.05 -4.80
CA ARG A 57 13.33 1.37 -4.72
C ARG A 57 11.84 1.32 -5.03
N PHE A 58 11.44 0.40 -5.89
CA PHE A 58 10.07 0.22 -6.35
C PHE A 58 9.57 -1.18 -6.03
N VAL A 59 8.41 -1.26 -5.40
CA VAL A 59 7.78 -2.53 -5.04
C VAL A 59 6.41 -2.61 -5.70
N CYS A 60 6.19 -3.62 -6.53
CA CYS A 60 4.90 -3.87 -7.16
C CYS A 60 4.30 -5.18 -6.62
N ALA A 61 3.14 -5.09 -5.97
CA ALA A 61 2.50 -6.22 -5.30
C ALA A 61 1.14 -6.54 -5.94
N ALA A 62 1.10 -7.61 -6.72
CA ALA A 62 -0.12 -8.19 -7.28
C ALA A 62 -0.73 -9.16 -6.25
N VAL A 63 -1.78 -8.73 -5.59
CA VAL A 63 -2.30 -9.41 -4.40
C VAL A 63 -3.80 -9.64 -4.52
N SER A 64 -4.24 -10.87 -4.26
CA SER A 64 -5.65 -11.24 -4.34
C SER A 64 -6.54 -10.43 -3.37
N ARG A 65 -7.85 -10.55 -3.51
CA ARG A 65 -8.79 -9.96 -2.56
C ARG A 65 -8.63 -10.51 -1.15
N ARG A 66 -9.06 -9.74 -0.14
CA ARG A 66 -9.06 -10.10 1.29
C ARG A 66 -7.68 -10.35 1.91
N GLN A 67 -6.60 -9.85 1.29
CA GLN A 67 -5.22 -9.91 1.80
C GLN A 67 -4.83 -8.69 2.66
N GLY A 68 -5.74 -7.76 2.92
CA GLY A 68 -5.45 -6.57 3.72
C GLY A 68 -4.47 -5.60 3.06
N LYS A 69 -4.51 -5.46 1.72
CA LYS A 69 -3.65 -4.56 0.92
C LYS A 69 -3.63 -3.13 1.46
N THR A 70 -4.79 -2.50 1.48
CA THR A 70 -4.96 -1.13 1.98
C THR A 70 -4.49 -0.98 3.42
N TYR A 71 -4.73 -1.99 4.26
CA TYR A 71 -4.32 -1.95 5.66
C TYR A 71 -2.79 -1.92 5.80
N ILE A 72 -2.06 -2.84 5.17
CA ILE A 72 -0.59 -2.86 5.25
C ILE A 72 0.04 -1.65 4.58
N ALA A 73 -0.52 -1.15 3.47
CA ALA A 73 -0.08 0.06 2.81
C ALA A 73 -0.14 1.27 3.76
N ASN A 74 -1.25 1.41 4.48
CA ASN A 74 -1.42 2.49 5.45
C ASN A 74 -0.53 2.33 6.69
N ILE A 75 -0.29 1.12 7.17
CA ILE A 75 0.67 0.86 8.26
C ILE A 75 2.07 1.29 7.85
N ILE A 76 2.51 0.93 6.65
CA ILE A 76 3.83 1.33 6.14
C ILE A 76 3.91 2.86 6.04
N GLY A 77 2.88 3.52 5.52
CA GLY A 77 2.80 4.98 5.47
C GLY A 77 2.89 5.61 6.87
N GLN A 78 2.18 5.06 7.84
CA GLN A 78 2.20 5.52 9.22
C GLN A 78 3.59 5.35 9.86
N LEU A 79 4.25 4.21 9.65
CA LEU A 79 5.59 3.97 10.17
C LEU A 79 6.62 4.97 9.61
N VAL A 80 6.56 5.25 8.31
CA VAL A 80 7.43 6.28 7.71
C VAL A 80 7.16 7.65 8.33
N SER A 81 5.91 7.98 8.67
CA SER A 81 5.56 9.27 9.28
C SER A 81 6.09 9.45 10.72
N LEU A 82 6.52 8.37 11.37
CA LEU A 82 7.19 8.47 12.68
C LEU A 82 8.60 9.06 12.56
N VAL A 83 9.24 8.98 11.40
CA VAL A 83 10.50 9.68 11.12
C VAL A 83 10.22 11.16 10.95
N PRO A 84 10.80 12.06 11.75
CA PRO A 84 10.53 13.49 11.68
C PRO A 84 10.75 14.07 10.28
N ASN A 85 9.87 15.00 9.89
CA ASN A 85 9.89 15.70 8.60
C ASN A 85 9.73 14.79 7.36
N SER A 86 9.12 13.62 7.52
CA SER A 86 8.82 12.72 6.41
C SER A 86 7.55 13.14 5.66
N ASN A 87 7.58 13.01 4.34
CA ASN A 87 6.43 13.27 3.48
C ASN A 87 5.95 11.98 2.84
N ILE A 88 4.72 11.59 3.12
CA ILE A 88 4.09 10.38 2.61
C ILE A 88 2.91 10.76 1.72
N LEU A 89 2.83 10.12 0.56
CA LEU A 89 1.70 10.24 -0.35
C LEU A 89 1.05 8.87 -0.56
N ILE A 90 -0.24 8.78 -0.27
CA ILE A 90 -1.05 7.59 -0.56
C ILE A 90 -2.02 7.95 -1.69
N MET A 91 -1.79 7.37 -2.86
CA MET A 91 -2.59 7.56 -4.06
C MET A 91 -3.63 6.47 -4.19
N SER A 92 -4.83 6.85 -4.55
CA SER A 92 -5.94 5.93 -4.85
C SER A 92 -6.49 6.23 -6.26
N PRO A 93 -7.24 5.31 -6.87
CA PRO A 93 -7.84 5.55 -8.20
C PRO A 93 -8.71 6.78 -8.26
N ASN A 94 -9.49 7.05 -7.20
CA ASN A 94 -10.38 8.18 -7.12
C ASN A 94 -10.50 8.73 -5.69
N TYR A 95 -11.17 9.88 -5.57
CA TYR A 95 -11.33 10.57 -4.29
C TYR A 95 -12.12 9.76 -3.24
N ALA A 96 -13.10 8.96 -3.65
CA ALA A 96 -13.88 8.14 -2.72
C ALA A 96 -13.03 7.05 -2.06
N LEU A 97 -12.16 6.39 -2.83
CA LEU A 97 -11.24 5.38 -2.31
C LEU A 97 -10.14 6.01 -1.42
N SER A 98 -9.70 7.23 -1.72
CA SER A 98 -8.73 7.91 -0.85
C SER A 98 -9.30 8.26 0.53
N GLN A 99 -10.64 8.32 0.69
CA GLN A 99 -11.27 8.50 1.99
C GLN A 99 -11.02 7.30 2.93
N ILE A 100 -10.98 6.10 2.39
CA ILE A 100 -10.71 4.87 3.18
C ILE A 100 -9.34 4.96 3.84
N SER A 101 -8.30 5.34 3.09
CA SER A 101 -6.95 5.53 3.63
C SER A 101 -6.89 6.70 4.61
N PHE A 102 -7.60 7.78 4.36
CA PHE A 102 -7.64 8.92 5.26
C PHE A 102 -8.23 8.56 6.63
N ASP A 103 -9.36 7.85 6.63
CA ASP A 103 -10.01 7.41 7.87
C ASP A 103 -9.17 6.38 8.60
N LEU A 104 -8.50 5.49 7.87
CA LEU A 104 -7.59 4.51 8.46
C LEU A 104 -6.37 5.18 9.11
N GLN A 105 -5.78 6.19 8.48
CA GLN A 105 -4.68 6.96 9.08
C GLN A 105 -5.11 7.67 10.37
N ARG A 106 -6.29 8.28 10.38
CA ARG A 106 -6.85 8.90 11.60
C ARG A 106 -7.02 7.88 12.72
N ASN A 107 -7.49 6.67 12.40
CA ASN A 107 -7.66 5.61 13.38
C ASN A 107 -6.31 5.13 13.94
N LEU A 108 -5.29 4.97 13.10
CA LEU A 108 -3.95 4.60 13.53
C LEU A 108 -3.32 5.69 14.43
N ILE A 109 -3.42 6.96 14.03
CA ILE A 109 -2.95 8.12 14.79
C ILE A 109 -3.61 8.16 16.17
N LYS A 110 -4.95 7.99 16.22
CA LYS A 110 -5.69 7.94 17.48
C LYS A 110 -5.32 6.73 18.33
N HIS A 111 -5.07 5.57 17.72
CA HIS A 111 -4.71 4.35 18.43
C HIS A 111 -3.37 4.51 19.15
N PHE A 112 -2.40 5.17 18.52
CA PHE A 112 -1.06 5.41 19.07
C PHE A 112 -0.93 6.76 19.78
N ASP A 113 -2.03 7.49 19.97
CA ASP A 113 -2.06 8.81 20.62
C ASP A 113 -1.01 9.77 20.04
N LEU A 114 -0.85 9.76 18.70
CA LEU A 114 0.10 10.64 18.03
C LEU A 114 -0.43 12.08 17.99
N GLU A 115 0.43 13.02 18.28
CA GLU A 115 0.09 14.44 18.25
C GLU A 115 -0.04 14.97 16.82
N VAL A 116 -1.19 15.58 16.53
CA VAL A 116 -1.55 16.15 15.24
C VAL A 116 -1.45 17.65 15.29
N ALA A 117 -0.61 18.24 14.43
CA ALA A 117 -0.52 19.68 14.26
C ALA A 117 -1.67 20.22 13.39
N LYS A 118 -2.08 19.45 12.36
CA LYS A 118 -3.19 19.82 11.46
C LYS A 118 -3.86 18.58 10.87
N ASP A 119 -5.19 18.59 10.88
CA ASP A 119 -6.05 17.60 10.22
C ASP A 119 -6.97 18.34 9.24
N ASN A 120 -6.68 18.22 7.95
CA ASN A 120 -7.46 18.85 6.89
C ASN A 120 -8.24 17.78 6.12
N ALA A 121 -9.49 17.58 6.51
CA ALA A 121 -10.39 16.60 5.89
C ALA A 121 -10.75 16.95 4.43
N LYS A 122 -10.77 18.23 4.06
CA LYS A 122 -11.09 18.67 2.69
C LYS A 122 -10.00 18.26 1.72
N ASP A 123 -8.73 18.52 2.07
CA ASP A 123 -7.58 18.23 1.22
C ASP A 123 -6.97 16.86 1.54
N LYS A 124 -7.52 16.15 2.55
CA LYS A 124 -7.05 14.86 3.07
C LYS A 124 -5.55 14.86 3.39
N VAL A 125 -5.16 15.80 4.23
CA VAL A 125 -3.78 15.98 4.69
C VAL A 125 -3.76 15.99 6.20
N ILE A 126 -2.88 15.17 6.76
CA ILE A 126 -2.59 15.15 8.20
C ILE A 126 -1.13 15.56 8.38
N GLU A 127 -0.90 16.58 9.22
CA GLU A 127 0.42 17.04 9.63
C GLU A 127 0.63 16.67 11.10
N LEU A 128 1.67 15.88 11.39
CA LEU A 128 2.04 15.51 12.75
C LEU A 128 2.95 16.59 13.38
N THR A 129 2.98 16.66 14.71
CA THR A 129 3.83 17.64 15.43
C THR A 129 5.32 17.40 15.22
N ASN A 130 5.73 16.20 14.80
CA ASN A 130 7.12 15.92 14.40
C ASN A 130 7.50 16.48 13.02
N GLY A 131 6.62 17.23 12.36
CA GLY A 131 6.82 17.84 11.04
C GLY A 131 6.49 16.91 9.86
N SER A 132 6.10 15.66 10.12
CA SER A 132 5.74 14.74 9.05
C SER A 132 4.35 15.01 8.49
N THR A 133 4.18 14.73 7.20
CA THR A 133 2.91 14.93 6.48
C THR A 133 2.47 13.65 5.82
N ILE A 134 1.22 13.27 6.03
CA ILE A 134 0.56 12.17 5.32
C ILE A 134 -0.55 12.78 4.45
N ARG A 135 -0.41 12.64 3.14
CA ARG A 135 -1.36 13.14 2.15
C ARG A 135 -2.02 12.00 1.41
N MET A 136 -3.31 12.06 1.23
CA MET A 136 -4.06 11.16 0.35
C MET A 136 -4.40 11.92 -0.93
N GLY A 137 -4.03 11.29 -2.06
CA GLY A 137 -4.30 11.80 -3.40
C GLY A 137 -5.14 10.85 -4.24
N SER A 138 -5.56 11.31 -5.40
CA SER A 138 -6.17 10.46 -6.41
C SER A 138 -5.48 10.63 -7.76
N VAL A 139 -5.49 9.58 -8.57
CA VAL A 139 -4.87 9.61 -9.90
C VAL A 139 -5.47 10.73 -10.76
N ASN A 140 -6.76 10.97 -10.64
CA ASN A 140 -7.46 12.03 -11.39
C ASN A 140 -7.08 13.46 -10.96
N GLN A 141 -6.39 13.62 -9.84
CA GLN A 141 -6.02 14.93 -9.27
C GLN A 141 -4.53 14.97 -8.91
N VAL A 142 -3.69 14.27 -9.67
CA VAL A 142 -2.25 14.13 -9.40
C VAL A 142 -1.53 15.49 -9.33
N ASP A 143 -1.95 16.48 -10.11
CA ASP A 143 -1.34 17.80 -10.12
C ASP A 143 -1.37 18.50 -8.76
N SER A 144 -2.34 18.17 -7.90
CA SER A 144 -2.39 18.67 -6.52
C SER A 144 -1.32 18.07 -5.60
N CYS A 145 -0.64 17.02 -6.05
CA CYS A 145 0.36 16.28 -5.31
C CYS A 145 1.80 16.60 -5.74
N VAL A 146 2.00 17.27 -6.88
CA VAL A 146 3.33 17.68 -7.36
C VAL A 146 3.90 18.87 -6.57
N GLY A 147 5.19 19.20 -6.80
CA GLY A 147 5.86 20.33 -6.17
C GLY A 147 6.25 20.08 -4.70
N ARG A 148 6.39 18.81 -4.30
CA ARG A 148 6.88 18.36 -3.00
C ARG A 148 7.87 17.22 -3.19
N SER A 149 8.75 17.02 -2.20
CA SER A 149 9.65 15.87 -2.15
C SER A 149 9.04 14.82 -1.22
N TYR A 150 8.83 13.61 -1.70
CA TYR A 150 8.27 12.51 -0.91
C TYR A 150 9.33 11.49 -0.51
N ASP A 151 9.20 10.97 0.70
CA ASP A 151 9.97 9.84 1.20
C ASP A 151 9.33 8.51 0.76
N LEU A 152 7.99 8.51 0.70
CA LEU A 152 7.23 7.33 0.28
C LEU A 152 6.01 7.74 -0.54
N ILE A 153 5.83 7.07 -1.67
CA ILE A 153 4.59 7.14 -2.46
C ILE A 153 3.98 5.73 -2.51
N ILE A 154 2.70 5.62 -2.19
CA ILE A 154 1.95 4.38 -2.25
C ILE A 154 0.81 4.54 -3.24
N PHE A 155 0.69 3.66 -4.22
CA PHE A 155 -0.49 3.52 -5.07
C PHE A 155 -1.30 2.33 -4.59
N ASP A 156 -2.38 2.60 -3.86
CA ASP A 156 -3.34 1.59 -3.44
C ASP A 156 -4.41 1.40 -4.52
N GLU A 157 -4.78 0.14 -4.76
CA GLU A 157 -5.66 -0.28 -5.85
C GLU A 157 -5.19 0.24 -7.24
N ALA A 158 -3.88 0.19 -7.47
CA ALA A 158 -3.19 0.77 -8.61
C ALA A 158 -3.76 0.34 -9.98
N ALA A 159 -4.23 -0.91 -10.12
CA ALA A 159 -4.77 -1.42 -11.38
C ALA A 159 -6.17 -0.89 -11.73
N LEU A 160 -6.86 -0.16 -10.83
CA LEU A 160 -8.22 0.34 -11.06
C LEU A 160 -8.28 1.66 -11.85
N ALA A 161 -7.16 2.35 -12.04
CA ALA A 161 -7.06 3.56 -12.83
C ALA A 161 -5.75 3.56 -13.63
N ASP A 162 -5.71 4.28 -14.74
CA ASP A 162 -4.45 4.47 -15.46
C ASP A 162 -3.60 5.53 -14.74
N GLY A 163 -2.61 5.03 -14.01
CA GLY A 163 -1.68 5.85 -13.23
C GLY A 163 -0.29 5.96 -13.85
N ARG A 164 -0.08 5.51 -15.10
CA ARG A 164 1.23 5.50 -15.76
C ARG A 164 1.85 6.89 -15.80
N ASP A 165 1.13 7.86 -16.34
CA ASP A 165 1.62 9.23 -16.46
C ASP A 165 1.63 9.93 -15.09
N ALA A 166 0.63 9.65 -14.25
CA ALA A 166 0.61 10.15 -12.88
C ALA A 166 1.87 9.75 -12.12
N PHE A 167 2.37 8.52 -12.29
CA PHE A 167 3.63 8.13 -11.68
C PHE A 167 4.85 8.61 -12.47
N ASN A 168 5.01 8.20 -13.73
CA ASN A 168 6.26 8.40 -14.46
C ASN A 168 6.57 9.87 -14.72
N VAL A 169 5.54 10.69 -15.01
CA VAL A 169 5.69 12.10 -15.39
C VAL A 169 5.58 13.02 -14.18
N ALA A 170 4.53 12.83 -13.37
CA ALA A 170 4.23 13.76 -12.30
C ALA A 170 4.93 13.42 -10.97
N LEU A 171 4.85 12.17 -10.50
CA LEU A 171 5.26 11.82 -9.15
C LEU A 171 6.66 11.20 -9.02
N ARG A 172 7.15 10.49 -10.03
CA ARG A 172 8.51 9.90 -9.98
C ARG A 172 9.61 10.95 -9.74
N PRO A 173 9.56 12.16 -10.36
CA PRO A 173 10.53 13.23 -10.06
C PRO A 173 10.49 13.74 -8.63
N THR A 174 9.38 13.57 -7.91
CA THR A 174 9.23 13.99 -6.51
C THR A 174 9.85 13.01 -5.50
N LEU A 175 10.29 11.84 -5.95
CA LEU A 175 11.10 10.89 -5.19
C LEU A 175 12.59 11.27 -5.34
N ASP A 176 12.95 12.46 -4.92
CA ASP A 176 14.28 13.09 -5.08
C ASP A 176 15.18 12.94 -3.86
N LYS A 177 14.64 12.42 -2.76
CA LYS A 177 15.40 12.16 -1.53
C LYS A 177 16.11 10.80 -1.62
N ASP A 178 17.27 10.72 -0.96
CA ASP A 178 17.95 9.46 -0.76
C ASP A 178 17.01 8.45 -0.05
N ASN A 179 16.99 7.23 -0.57
CA ASN A 179 16.14 6.13 -0.05
C ASN A 179 14.63 6.33 -0.21
N SER A 180 14.17 7.34 -0.95
CA SER A 180 12.76 7.47 -1.27
C SER A 180 12.25 6.28 -2.09
N LYS A 181 11.04 5.81 -1.80
CA LYS A 181 10.48 4.58 -2.38
C LYS A 181 9.07 4.76 -2.92
N ALA A 182 8.68 3.89 -3.85
CA ALA A 182 7.28 3.78 -4.25
C ALA A 182 6.78 2.34 -4.17
N ILE A 183 5.52 2.19 -3.78
CA ILE A 183 4.80 0.93 -3.68
C ILE A 183 3.57 1.00 -4.57
N PHE A 184 3.34 -0.06 -5.35
CA PHE A 184 2.15 -0.25 -6.16
C PHE A 184 1.47 -1.52 -5.71
N ILE A 185 0.27 -1.42 -5.15
CA ILE A 185 -0.47 -2.56 -4.63
C ILE A 185 -1.84 -2.61 -5.29
N SER A 186 -2.20 -3.77 -5.83
CA SER A 186 -3.53 -4.00 -6.40
C SER A 186 -3.86 -5.48 -6.56
N THR A 187 -5.14 -5.76 -6.75
CA THR A 187 -5.57 -6.96 -7.47
C THR A 187 -5.35 -6.70 -8.96
N PRO A 188 -4.81 -7.64 -9.75
CA PRO A 188 -4.60 -7.49 -11.19
C PRO A 188 -5.90 -7.18 -11.96
N ARG A 189 -5.77 -6.50 -13.09
CA ARG A 189 -6.87 -6.19 -14.02
C ARG A 189 -6.43 -6.44 -15.48
N GLY A 190 -6.10 -7.72 -15.78
CA GLY A 190 -5.56 -8.09 -17.07
C GLY A 190 -4.10 -7.72 -17.28
N LYS A 191 -3.56 -8.04 -18.47
CA LYS A 191 -2.15 -7.84 -18.83
C LYS A 191 -1.82 -6.50 -19.45
N ASN A 192 -2.79 -5.87 -20.13
CA ASN A 192 -2.54 -4.71 -21.00
C ASN A 192 -2.75 -3.39 -20.26
N ASN A 193 -2.09 -3.22 -19.11
CA ASN A 193 -2.17 -1.99 -18.33
C ASN A 193 -0.84 -1.69 -17.63
N TRP A 194 -0.70 -0.46 -17.14
CA TRP A 194 0.51 0.04 -16.53
C TRP A 194 0.94 -0.74 -15.27
N PHE A 195 -0.02 -1.23 -14.46
CA PHE A 195 0.26 -2.01 -13.26
C PHE A 195 0.89 -3.37 -13.61
N SER A 196 0.38 -4.02 -14.65
CA SER A 196 0.97 -5.23 -15.22
C SER A 196 2.41 -4.98 -15.69
N ASP A 197 2.64 -3.89 -16.44
CA ASP A 197 3.98 -3.55 -16.93
C ASP A 197 4.96 -3.33 -15.76
N PHE A 198 4.50 -2.64 -14.70
CA PHE A 198 5.32 -2.40 -13.50
C PHE A 198 5.60 -3.70 -12.73
N PHE A 199 4.60 -4.57 -12.67
CA PHE A 199 4.77 -5.88 -12.03
C PHE A 199 5.83 -6.72 -12.76
N TYR A 200 5.82 -6.76 -14.07
CA TYR A 200 6.79 -7.55 -14.81
C TYR A 200 8.22 -6.98 -14.79
N ARG A 201 8.43 -5.72 -14.44
CA ARG A 201 9.77 -5.13 -14.26
C ARG A 201 10.62 -5.87 -13.22
N GLY A 202 10.03 -6.34 -12.13
CA GLY A 202 10.78 -7.05 -11.09
C GLY A 202 11.34 -8.41 -11.51
N PHE A 203 11.01 -8.90 -12.71
CA PHE A 203 11.52 -10.15 -13.28
C PHE A 203 12.55 -9.93 -14.40
N THR A 204 12.94 -8.69 -14.66
CA THR A 204 13.87 -8.35 -15.72
C THR A 204 15.15 -7.74 -15.16
N ASP A 205 16.31 -8.09 -15.74
CA ASP A 205 17.60 -7.56 -15.31
C ASP A 205 17.78 -6.06 -15.58
N GLU A 206 16.95 -5.50 -16.46
CA GLU A 206 16.96 -4.07 -16.78
C GLU A 206 16.50 -3.21 -15.60
N PHE A 207 15.58 -3.72 -14.78
CA PHE A 207 14.95 -2.97 -13.68
C PHE A 207 15.37 -3.51 -12.30
N LYS A 208 16.66 -3.53 -12.02
CA LYS A 208 17.25 -4.12 -10.80
C LYS A 208 16.74 -3.51 -9.49
N GLU A 209 16.21 -2.30 -9.54
CA GLU A 209 15.63 -1.58 -8.38
C GLU A 209 14.16 -1.91 -8.13
N TRP A 210 13.56 -2.84 -8.92
CA TRP A 210 12.18 -3.28 -8.79
C TRP A 210 12.08 -4.63 -8.10
N ALA A 211 11.10 -4.75 -7.22
CA ALA A 211 10.66 -6.03 -6.65
C ALA A 211 9.20 -6.29 -7.02
N SER A 212 8.88 -7.51 -7.39
CA SER A 212 7.52 -7.93 -7.68
C SER A 212 7.09 -9.06 -6.76
N ILE A 213 5.90 -8.90 -6.18
CA ILE A 213 5.32 -9.84 -5.23
C ILE A 213 3.98 -10.28 -5.77
N ARG A 214 3.74 -11.58 -5.82
CA ARG A 214 2.43 -12.14 -6.12
C ARG A 214 1.94 -12.91 -4.90
N ALA A 215 0.68 -12.64 -4.49
CA ALA A 215 0.05 -13.40 -3.42
C ALA A 215 -1.39 -13.76 -3.78
N THR A 216 -1.76 -14.99 -3.48
CA THR A 216 -3.04 -15.60 -3.83
C THR A 216 -3.90 -15.81 -2.59
N TYR A 217 -5.13 -16.27 -2.76
CA TYR A 217 -5.99 -16.64 -1.63
C TYR A 217 -5.36 -17.69 -0.70
N LYS A 218 -4.46 -18.54 -1.21
CA LYS A 218 -3.76 -19.57 -0.44
C LYS A 218 -2.82 -19.00 0.63
N ASP A 219 -2.39 -17.76 0.44
CA ASP A 219 -1.53 -17.03 1.38
C ASP A 219 -2.31 -16.40 2.53
N ASN A 220 -3.65 -16.58 2.56
CA ASN A 220 -4.52 -16.10 3.63
C ASN A 220 -5.23 -17.26 4.35
N PRO A 221 -4.71 -17.75 5.48
CA PRO A 221 -5.30 -18.84 6.24
C PRO A 221 -6.66 -18.50 6.88
N ARG A 222 -7.09 -17.22 6.81
CA ARG A 222 -8.40 -16.79 7.33
C ARG A 222 -9.53 -17.01 6.32
N MET A 223 -9.20 -17.39 5.08
CA MET A 223 -10.21 -17.72 4.05
C MET A 223 -10.60 -19.19 4.17
N SER A 224 -11.88 -19.44 4.42
CA SER A 224 -12.37 -20.80 4.53
C SER A 224 -12.51 -21.48 3.16
N GLU A 225 -12.40 -22.82 3.13
CA GLU A 225 -12.66 -23.59 1.90
C GLU A 225 -14.07 -23.35 1.37
N MET A 226 -15.04 -23.11 2.26
CA MET A 226 -16.42 -22.83 1.89
C MET A 226 -16.54 -21.49 1.16
N ASP A 227 -15.87 -20.41 1.66
CA ASP A 227 -15.86 -19.10 0.98
C ASP A 227 -15.23 -19.21 -0.42
N ILE A 228 -14.19 -20.01 -0.55
CA ILE A 228 -13.51 -20.23 -1.85
C ILE A 228 -14.40 -21.02 -2.81
N ALA A 229 -15.06 -22.07 -2.31
CA ALA A 229 -15.98 -22.88 -3.13
C ALA A 229 -17.19 -22.07 -3.60
N GLU A 230 -17.72 -21.18 -2.74
CA GLU A 230 -18.81 -20.27 -3.10
C GLU A 230 -18.36 -19.24 -4.15
N ALA A 231 -17.20 -18.65 -3.96
CA ALA A 231 -16.62 -17.72 -4.93
C ALA A 231 -16.44 -18.37 -6.31
N ARG A 232 -15.92 -19.61 -6.37
CA ARG A 232 -15.78 -20.36 -7.65
C ARG A 232 -17.11 -20.63 -8.34
N LYS A 233 -18.19 -20.79 -7.59
CA LYS A 233 -19.53 -21.03 -8.16
C LYS A 233 -20.18 -19.73 -8.67
N SER A 234 -19.83 -18.60 -8.07
CA SER A 234 -20.50 -17.31 -8.32
C SER A 234 -19.84 -16.47 -9.42
N MET A 235 -18.67 -16.86 -9.93
CA MET A 235 -17.93 -16.11 -10.95
C MET A 235 -17.32 -17.05 -12.00
N SER A 236 -16.94 -16.50 -13.15
CA SER A 236 -16.23 -17.24 -14.18
C SER A 236 -14.84 -17.66 -13.69
N GLU A 237 -14.24 -18.68 -14.31
CA GLU A 237 -12.88 -19.11 -13.97
C GLU A 237 -11.85 -17.98 -14.17
N ALA A 238 -12.03 -17.15 -15.20
CA ALA A 238 -11.15 -15.99 -15.45
C ALA A 238 -11.24 -14.95 -14.32
N GLU A 239 -12.45 -14.63 -13.86
CA GLU A 239 -12.67 -13.74 -12.73
C GLU A 239 -12.10 -14.32 -11.45
N PHE A 240 -12.30 -15.62 -11.19
CA PHE A 240 -11.74 -16.27 -10.01
C PHE A 240 -10.22 -16.22 -10.02
N ARG A 241 -9.59 -16.55 -11.12
CA ARG A 241 -8.12 -16.47 -11.26
C ARG A 241 -7.62 -15.05 -11.02
N GLN A 242 -8.28 -14.03 -11.57
CA GLN A 242 -7.91 -12.64 -11.37
C GLN A 242 -8.06 -12.23 -9.89
N GLU A 243 -9.23 -12.45 -9.31
CA GLU A 243 -9.59 -11.89 -7.99
C GLU A 243 -8.99 -12.70 -6.82
N TYR A 244 -8.84 -14.01 -6.98
CA TYR A 244 -8.37 -14.92 -5.92
C TYR A 244 -6.97 -15.48 -6.14
N GLU A 245 -6.53 -15.62 -7.37
CA GLU A 245 -5.19 -16.13 -7.67
C GLU A 245 -4.21 -15.02 -8.11
N ALA A 246 -4.65 -13.77 -8.13
CA ALA A 246 -3.87 -12.62 -8.58
C ALA A 246 -3.24 -12.87 -9.96
N ASP A 247 -4.01 -13.46 -10.88
CA ASP A 247 -3.55 -13.77 -12.23
C ASP A 247 -3.83 -12.57 -13.16
N PHE A 248 -2.84 -12.24 -13.98
CA PHE A 248 -2.97 -11.22 -15.03
C PHE A 248 -3.59 -11.78 -16.33
N ASN A 249 -3.69 -13.11 -16.45
CA ASN A 249 -4.27 -13.76 -17.63
C ASN A 249 -5.80 -13.80 -17.52
N THR A 250 -6.45 -12.67 -17.70
CA THR A 250 -7.87 -12.68 -18.03
C THR A 250 -8.00 -12.96 -19.51
N TYR A 251 -8.76 -13.99 -19.87
CA TYR A 251 -9.23 -14.13 -21.25
C TYR A 251 -10.18 -12.96 -21.50
N GLU A 252 -9.70 -11.89 -22.10
CA GLU A 252 -10.57 -10.91 -22.75
C GLU A 252 -11.44 -11.70 -23.72
N GLY A 253 -12.75 -11.60 -23.54
CA GLY A 253 -13.74 -12.46 -24.11
C GLY A 253 -13.47 -12.84 -25.55
N GLN A 254 -13.60 -14.12 -25.86
CA GLN A 254 -13.94 -14.52 -27.21
C GLN A 254 -15.23 -13.77 -27.60
N ILE A 255 -15.08 -12.73 -28.38
CA ILE A 255 -16.20 -12.17 -29.12
C ILE A 255 -16.61 -13.31 -30.07
N TRP A 256 -17.68 -13.97 -29.73
CA TRP A 256 -18.31 -14.90 -30.66
C TRP A 256 -18.86 -14.06 -31.82
N ASN A 257 -18.21 -14.18 -32.97
CA ASN A 257 -18.78 -13.75 -34.27
C ASN A 257 -19.89 -14.72 -34.68
#